data_147fea494dae67e8e6c567ff08a92c5f
#
_entry.id   147fea494dae67e8e6c567ff08a92c5f
#
_cell.length_a   1.000
_cell.length_b   1.000
_cell.length_c   1.000
_cell.angle_alpha   90.00
_cell.angle_beta   90.00
_cell.angle_gamma   90.00
#
_symmetry.space_group_name_H-M   'P 1'
#
loop_
_entity.id
_entity.type
_entity.pdbx_description
1 polymer ?
#
loop_
_entity_poly.entity_id
_entity_poly.type
_entity_poly.pdbx_seq_one_letter_code
_entity_poly.pdbx_strand_id
1 'polypeptide(L)'
;MKRYYLAYGSNLNVRQMKYRCPTAKIAGTAVIRDYELLYKGSKTGSYLTVEKKKGGAVPVAVWEVTAADEHSLDIYEGYPNFYYKKNMKIRLSEAGKMIDAFVYIMHEERRLGVPTSAYVSTCKFGYTIFG
;
A
#
# COMPACT_ATOMS: atom_id res chain seq x y z
N MET A 1 -13.49 8.02 -14.23
CA MET A 1 -13.61 6.70 -13.58
C MET A 1 -12.82 6.67 -12.29
N LYS A 2 -13.42 6.24 -11.21
CA LYS A 2 -12.74 6.19 -9.92
C LYS A 2 -11.79 5.00 -9.86
N ARG A 3 -10.56 5.26 -9.38
CA ARG A 3 -9.59 4.21 -9.09
C ARG A 3 -9.37 4.16 -7.58
N TYR A 4 -9.24 2.98 -7.03
CA TYR A 4 -8.97 2.79 -5.60
C TYR A 4 -7.60 2.14 -5.42
N TYR A 5 -6.83 2.71 -4.50
CA TYR A 5 -5.47 2.28 -4.19
C TYR A 5 -5.41 1.77 -2.75
N LEU A 6 -4.83 0.59 -2.56
CA LEU A 6 -4.67 -0.04 -1.26
C LEU A 6 -3.27 0.25 -0.72
N ALA A 7 -3.21 1.03 0.36
CA ALA A 7 -1.96 1.43 0.98
C ALA A 7 -1.70 0.63 2.26
N TYR A 8 -0.53 0.00 2.33
CA TYR A 8 -0.13 -0.78 3.51
C TYR A 8 1.23 -0.36 4.07
N GLY A 9 1.97 0.51 3.36
CA GLY A 9 3.30 0.96 3.76
C GLY A 9 3.34 2.45 4.09
N SER A 10 4.33 3.16 3.56
CA SER A 10 4.48 4.60 3.84
C SER A 10 3.27 5.43 3.41
N ASN A 11 2.50 4.98 2.43
CA ASN A 11 1.29 5.67 1.97
C ASN A 11 0.09 5.51 2.90
N LEU A 12 0.22 4.76 4.00
CA LEU A 12 -0.69 4.87 5.14
C LEU A 12 -0.54 6.21 5.83
N ASN A 13 0.62 6.84 5.72
CA ASN A 13 0.89 8.15 6.31
C ASN A 13 0.19 9.23 5.49
N VAL A 14 -0.80 9.88 6.09
CA VAL A 14 -1.64 10.89 5.42
C VAL A 14 -0.81 12.06 4.90
N ARG A 15 0.21 12.50 5.64
CA ARG A 15 1.07 13.60 5.21
C ARG A 15 1.88 13.25 3.98
N GLN A 16 2.45 12.04 3.95
CA GLN A 16 3.20 11.53 2.81
C GLN A 16 2.30 11.42 1.59
N MET A 17 1.10 10.90 1.78
CA MET A 17 0.15 10.73 0.70
C MET A 17 -0.34 12.06 0.13
N LYS A 18 -0.62 13.05 0.98
CA LYS A 18 -1.01 14.39 0.52
C LYS A 18 0.08 15.08 -0.29
N TYR A 19 1.33 14.89 0.10
CA TYR A 19 2.47 15.43 -0.64
C TYR A 19 2.60 14.78 -2.01
N ARG A 20 2.47 13.45 -2.05
CA ARG A 20 2.66 12.63 -3.24
C ARG A 20 1.50 12.71 -4.22
N CYS A 21 0.29 12.72 -3.68
CA CYS A 21 -0.97 12.66 -4.43
C CYS A 21 -1.96 13.67 -3.88
N PRO A 22 -1.81 14.96 -4.22
CA PRO A 22 -2.64 16.02 -3.62
C PRO A 22 -4.14 15.88 -3.87
N THR A 23 -4.55 15.19 -4.93
CA THR A 23 -5.97 15.01 -5.27
C THR A 23 -6.56 13.70 -4.74
N ALA A 24 -5.76 12.88 -4.05
CA ALA A 24 -6.24 11.64 -3.47
C ALA A 24 -7.16 11.90 -2.27
N LYS A 25 -8.17 11.07 -2.10
CA LYS A 25 -9.14 11.17 -1.00
C LYS A 25 -9.22 9.84 -0.26
N ILE A 26 -9.35 9.90 1.05
CA ILE A 26 -9.55 8.70 1.85
C ILE A 26 -10.94 8.15 1.57
N ALA A 27 -11.01 6.90 1.12
CA ALA A 27 -12.27 6.20 0.88
C ALA A 27 -12.68 5.33 2.08
N GLY A 28 -11.70 4.90 2.89
CA GLY A 28 -11.95 4.08 4.06
C GLY A 28 -10.80 3.14 4.35
N THR A 29 -11.13 2.03 4.99
CA THR A 29 -10.18 0.97 5.30
C THR A 29 -10.68 -0.37 4.77
N ALA A 30 -9.78 -1.34 4.68
CA ALA A 30 -10.11 -2.70 4.24
C ALA A 30 -9.06 -3.67 4.80
N VAL A 31 -9.30 -4.96 4.60
CA VAL A 31 -8.36 -6.02 5.00
C VAL A 31 -8.11 -6.90 3.78
N ILE A 32 -6.83 -7.04 3.39
CA ILE A 32 -6.43 -8.00 2.37
C ILE A 32 -6.26 -9.35 3.07
N ARG A 33 -7.16 -10.30 2.78
CA ARG A 33 -7.13 -11.62 3.40
C ARG A 33 -6.21 -12.56 2.66
N ASP A 34 -5.61 -13.49 3.41
CA ASP A 34 -4.66 -14.49 2.91
C ASP A 34 -3.38 -13.86 2.35
N TYR A 35 -2.95 -12.77 2.98
CA TYR A 35 -1.68 -12.09 2.73
C TYR A 35 -1.01 -11.73 4.06
N GLU A 36 0.30 -11.54 4.03
CA GLU A 36 1.08 -11.08 5.18
C GLU A 36 1.97 -9.91 4.77
N LEU A 37 2.33 -9.08 5.75
CA LEU A 37 3.31 -8.00 5.57
C LEU A 37 4.71 -8.52 5.76
N LEU A 38 5.62 -8.15 4.85
CA LEU A 38 7.03 -8.51 4.93
C LEU A 38 7.89 -7.28 4.63
N TYR A 39 9.08 -7.24 5.21
CA TYR A 39 10.11 -6.27 4.83
C TYR A 39 11.08 -6.96 3.88
N LYS A 40 11.18 -6.46 2.66
CA LYS A 40 12.06 -6.97 1.62
C LYS A 40 12.71 -5.80 0.89
N GLY A 41 13.78 -6.04 0.18
CA GLY A 41 14.36 -4.97 -0.60
C GLY A 41 15.75 -5.23 -1.13
N SER A 42 16.52 -4.15 -1.20
CA SER A 42 17.85 -4.14 -1.77
C SER A 42 18.90 -3.89 -0.70
N LYS A 43 20.18 -3.81 -1.14
CA LYS A 43 21.31 -3.48 -0.26
C LYS A 43 21.18 -2.11 0.41
N THR A 44 20.42 -1.19 -0.18
CA THR A 44 20.29 0.19 0.31
C THR A 44 19.13 0.39 1.28
N GLY A 45 18.29 -0.62 1.47
CA GLY A 45 17.18 -0.55 2.40
C GLY A 45 16.10 -1.57 2.11
N SER A 46 15.24 -1.78 3.07
CA SER A 46 14.11 -2.70 2.96
C SER A 46 12.81 -1.95 3.20
N TYR A 47 11.78 -2.34 2.47
CA TYR A 47 10.47 -1.70 2.49
C TYR A 47 9.39 -2.76 2.64
N LEU A 48 8.20 -2.32 3.04
CA LEU A 48 7.07 -3.23 3.18
C LEU A 48 6.57 -3.73 1.82
N THR A 49 6.17 -4.97 1.80
CA THR A 49 5.42 -5.59 0.71
C THR A 49 4.44 -6.59 1.31
N VAL A 50 3.56 -7.14 0.47
CA VAL A 50 2.63 -8.18 0.89
C VAL A 50 2.83 -9.41 0.01
N GLU A 51 2.70 -10.60 0.61
CA GLU A 51 2.77 -11.86 -0.11
C GLU A 51 1.67 -12.80 0.40
N LYS A 52 1.27 -13.73 -0.43
CA LYS A 52 0.22 -14.70 -0.07
C LYS A 52 0.63 -15.49 1.16
N LYS A 53 -0.29 -15.58 2.12
CA LYS A 53 -0.12 -16.37 3.34
C LYS A 53 -1.49 -16.84 3.81
N LYS A 54 -1.77 -18.13 3.67
CA LYS A 54 -3.05 -18.71 4.11
C LYS A 54 -3.34 -18.34 5.55
N GLY A 55 -4.53 -17.76 5.79
CA GLY A 55 -4.96 -17.31 7.10
C GLY A 55 -4.43 -15.96 7.51
N GLY A 56 -3.57 -15.33 6.69
CA GLY A 56 -3.06 -13.99 6.97
C GLY A 56 -4.10 -12.91 6.74
N ALA A 57 -3.81 -11.72 7.25
CA ALA A 57 -4.67 -10.54 7.04
C ALA A 57 -3.81 -9.28 7.13
N VAL A 58 -3.96 -8.38 6.16
CA VAL A 58 -3.22 -7.12 6.12
C VAL A 58 -4.21 -5.96 6.11
N PRO A 59 -4.26 -5.16 7.17
CA PRO A 59 -5.09 -3.95 7.16
C PRO A 59 -4.49 -2.91 6.22
N VAL A 60 -5.33 -2.25 5.46
CA VAL A 60 -4.92 -1.24 4.48
C VAL A 60 -5.81 -0.01 4.55
N ALA A 61 -5.27 1.14 4.19
CA ALA A 61 -6.05 2.32 3.87
C ALA A 61 -6.46 2.24 2.41
N VAL A 62 -7.67 2.71 2.12
CA VAL A 62 -8.19 2.76 0.75
C VAL A 62 -8.30 4.21 0.32
N TRP A 63 -7.59 4.55 -0.75
CA TRP A 63 -7.56 5.89 -1.31
C TRP A 63 -8.28 5.91 -2.65
N GLU A 64 -9.13 6.92 -2.86
CA GLU A 64 -9.67 7.23 -4.17
C GLU A 64 -8.66 8.13 -4.88
N VAL A 65 -8.15 7.70 -6.04
CA VAL A 65 -7.06 8.38 -6.74
C VAL A 65 -7.46 8.71 -8.17
N THR A 66 -6.90 9.81 -8.67
CA THR A 66 -7.04 10.21 -10.09
C THR A 66 -5.95 9.53 -10.92
N ALA A 67 -6.04 9.64 -12.24
CA ALA A 67 -5.00 9.13 -13.14
C ALA A 67 -3.65 9.82 -12.86
N ALA A 68 -3.67 11.11 -12.54
CA ALA A 68 -2.45 11.86 -12.19
C ALA A 68 -1.84 11.33 -10.89
N ASP A 69 -2.66 11.04 -9.89
CA ASP A 69 -2.21 10.45 -8.63
C ASP A 69 -1.59 9.08 -8.86
N GLU A 70 -2.24 8.25 -9.67
CA GLU A 70 -1.72 6.91 -9.99
C GLU A 70 -0.36 7.01 -10.69
N HIS A 71 -0.19 7.97 -11.60
CA HIS A 71 1.10 8.20 -12.25
C HIS A 71 2.19 8.57 -11.25
N SER A 72 1.88 9.43 -10.28
CA SER A 72 2.81 9.79 -9.20
C SER A 72 3.18 8.59 -8.33
N LEU A 73 2.20 7.74 -8.03
CA LEU A 73 2.42 6.50 -7.27
C LEU A 73 3.32 5.53 -8.05
N ASP A 74 3.08 5.39 -9.36
CA ASP A 74 3.91 4.52 -10.20
C ASP A 74 5.38 4.93 -10.14
N ILE A 75 5.65 6.23 -10.20
CA ILE A 75 7.02 6.75 -10.10
C ILE A 75 7.60 6.47 -8.71
N TYR A 76 6.85 6.77 -7.67
CA TYR A 76 7.30 6.57 -6.29
C TYR A 76 7.62 5.11 -6.00
N GLU A 77 6.78 4.19 -6.46
CA GLU A 77 6.94 2.75 -6.22
C GLU A 77 7.97 2.10 -7.16
N GLY A 78 8.48 2.83 -8.15
CA GLY A 78 9.38 2.26 -9.15
C GLY A 78 8.70 1.19 -10.00
N TYR A 79 7.43 1.41 -10.33
CA TYR A 79 6.64 0.51 -11.16
C TYR A 79 7.11 0.58 -12.63
N PRO A 80 7.25 -0.52 -13.33
CA PRO A 80 6.99 -1.91 -12.92
C PRO A 80 8.22 -2.66 -12.39
N ASN A 81 9.37 -2.00 -12.26
CA ASN A 81 10.66 -2.66 -12.01
C ASN A 81 10.85 -3.11 -10.56
N PHE A 82 10.52 -2.24 -9.59
CA PHE A 82 10.69 -2.56 -8.18
C PHE A 82 9.42 -3.18 -7.60
N TYR A 83 8.28 -2.52 -7.81
CA TYR A 83 6.95 -3.04 -7.48
C TYR A 83 6.17 -3.29 -8.76
N TYR A 84 5.31 -4.30 -8.76
CA TYR A 84 4.30 -4.48 -9.79
C TYR A 84 2.92 -4.16 -9.22
N LYS A 85 1.95 -3.99 -10.11
CA LYS A 85 0.59 -3.63 -9.75
C LYS A 85 -0.32 -4.86 -9.85
N LYS A 86 -1.12 -5.12 -8.83
CA LYS A 86 -2.11 -6.19 -8.86
C LYS A 86 -3.49 -5.61 -8.60
N ASN A 87 -4.44 -5.95 -9.47
CA ASN A 87 -5.84 -5.61 -9.26
C ASN A 87 -6.49 -6.68 -8.39
N MET A 88 -7.36 -6.25 -7.48
CA MET A 88 -8.12 -7.18 -6.64
C MET A 88 -9.44 -6.57 -6.24
N LYS A 89 -10.42 -7.44 -5.96
CA LYS A 89 -11.68 -7.03 -5.37
C LYS A 89 -11.56 -7.11 -3.86
N ILE A 90 -12.01 -6.07 -3.18
CA ILE A 90 -11.92 -5.99 -1.73
C ILE A 90 -13.17 -5.31 -1.17
N ARG A 91 -13.52 -5.63 0.07
CA ARG A 91 -14.67 -5.03 0.74
C ARG A 91 -14.22 -3.87 1.61
N LEU A 92 -14.82 -2.70 1.41
CA LEU A 92 -14.64 -1.56 2.32
C LEU A 92 -15.23 -1.93 3.68
N SER A 93 -14.44 -1.76 4.75
CA SER A 93 -14.83 -2.19 6.09
C SER A 93 -16.07 -1.47 6.60
N GLU A 94 -16.13 -0.15 6.43
CA GLU A 94 -17.21 0.68 6.96
C GLU A 94 -18.51 0.51 6.18
N ALA A 95 -18.41 0.54 4.86
CA ALA A 95 -19.59 0.50 3.99
C ALA A 95 -20.04 -0.91 3.62
N GLY A 96 -19.17 -1.92 3.82
CA GLY A 96 -19.44 -3.29 3.39
C GLY A 96 -19.53 -3.47 1.88
N LYS A 97 -19.15 -2.45 1.11
CA LYS A 97 -19.24 -2.44 -0.35
C LYS A 97 -17.99 -3.05 -0.97
N MET A 98 -18.20 -3.91 -1.97
CA MET A 98 -17.09 -4.46 -2.77
C MET A 98 -16.61 -3.43 -3.78
N ILE A 99 -15.31 -3.26 -3.89
CA ILE A 99 -14.68 -2.36 -4.86
C ILE A 99 -13.57 -3.08 -5.62
N ASP A 100 -13.29 -2.59 -6.82
CA ASP A 100 -12.10 -2.99 -7.56
C ASP A 100 -10.96 -2.02 -7.20
N ALA A 101 -9.84 -2.55 -6.75
CA ALA A 101 -8.72 -1.74 -6.28
C ALA A 101 -7.41 -2.29 -6.84
N PHE A 102 -6.34 -1.50 -6.75
CA PHE A 102 -5.01 -1.96 -7.09
C PHE A 102 -4.07 -1.80 -5.89
N VAL A 103 -3.06 -2.63 -5.88
CA VAL A 103 -2.04 -2.63 -4.83
C VAL A 103 -0.68 -2.86 -5.48
N TYR A 104 0.34 -2.20 -4.95
CA TYR A 104 1.71 -2.42 -5.39
C TYR A 104 2.32 -3.53 -4.56
N ILE A 105 2.95 -4.49 -5.24
CA ILE A 105 3.60 -5.63 -4.60
C ILE A 105 5.04 -5.68 -5.10
N MET A 106 5.99 -5.76 -4.18
CA MET A 106 7.39 -5.93 -4.55
C MET A 106 7.57 -7.29 -5.21
N HIS A 107 8.40 -7.37 -6.26
CA HIS A 107 8.68 -8.64 -6.90
C HIS A 107 9.17 -9.65 -5.87
N GLU A 108 8.57 -10.83 -5.86
CA GLU A 108 8.72 -11.81 -4.78
C GLU A 108 10.13 -12.35 -4.61
N GLU A 109 10.97 -12.29 -5.63
CA GLU A 109 12.37 -12.73 -5.55
C GLU A 109 13.27 -11.85 -4.68
N ARG A 110 12.78 -10.69 -4.24
CA ARG A 110 13.55 -9.81 -3.34
C ARG A 110 13.72 -10.47 -1.98
N ARG A 111 14.87 -10.18 -1.34
CA ARG A 111 15.21 -10.80 -0.05
C ARG A 111 14.52 -10.10 1.10
N LEU A 112 14.23 -10.86 2.15
CA LEU A 112 13.84 -10.29 3.45
C LEU A 112 14.97 -9.40 3.96
N GLY A 113 14.60 -8.32 4.68
CA GLY A 113 15.58 -7.38 5.19
C GLY A 113 15.06 -6.59 6.38
N VAL A 114 15.90 -5.67 6.86
CA VAL A 114 15.59 -4.80 8.00
C VAL A 114 15.36 -3.38 7.45
N PRO A 115 14.21 -2.76 7.71
CA PRO A 115 13.93 -1.41 7.24
C PRO A 115 14.71 -0.36 8.04
N THR A 116 14.83 0.84 7.47
CA THR A 116 15.38 1.98 8.21
C THR A 116 14.40 2.43 9.31
N SER A 117 14.93 3.04 10.37
CA SER A 117 14.09 3.58 11.45
C SER A 117 13.12 4.63 10.94
N ALA A 118 13.54 5.48 10.01
CA ALA A 118 12.70 6.51 9.42
C ALA A 118 11.49 5.89 8.69
N TYR A 119 11.70 4.84 7.91
CA TYR A 119 10.64 4.16 7.20
C TYR A 119 9.64 3.51 8.17
N VAL A 120 10.15 2.83 9.20
CA VAL A 120 9.30 2.22 10.24
C VAL A 120 8.45 3.27 10.94
N SER A 121 9.04 4.42 11.31
CA SER A 121 8.30 5.50 11.95
C SER A 121 7.19 6.05 11.05
N THR A 122 7.45 6.22 9.76
CA THR A 122 6.45 6.67 8.79
C THR A 122 5.28 5.71 8.72
N CYS A 123 5.54 4.41 8.65
CA CYS A 123 4.49 3.39 8.62
C CYS A 123 3.69 3.35 9.91
N LYS A 124 4.35 3.42 11.06
CA LYS A 124 3.68 3.44 12.37
C LYS A 124 2.74 4.63 12.51
N PHE A 125 3.16 5.81 12.06
CA PHE A 125 2.30 6.99 12.08
C PHE A 125 1.02 6.76 11.29
N GLY A 126 1.13 6.18 10.09
CA GLY A 126 -0.03 5.84 9.27
C GLY A 126 -0.96 4.85 9.95
N TYR A 127 -0.44 3.78 10.53
CA TYR A 127 -1.24 2.79 11.26
C TYR A 127 -1.91 3.41 12.49
N THR A 128 -1.28 4.36 13.17
CA THR A 128 -1.90 5.07 14.29
C THR A 128 -3.13 5.85 13.84
N ILE A 129 -3.08 6.50 12.67
CA ILE A 129 -4.20 7.28 12.13
C ILE A 129 -5.35 6.37 11.70
N PHE A 130 -5.07 5.27 11.00
CA PHE A 130 -6.09 4.40 10.43
C PHE A 130 -6.50 3.24 11.36
N GLY A 131 -5.68 2.95 12.30
CA GLY A 131 -5.76 1.80 13.12
C GLY A 131 -6.41 1.50 14.20
#